data_a7286da79c69fde2740b6f8b26249b67
#
_entry.id   a7286da79c69fde2740b6f8b26249b67
#
_cell.length_a   1.000
_cell.length_b   1.000
_cell.length_c   1.000
_cell.angle_alpha   90.00
_cell.angle_beta   90.00
_cell.angle_gamma   90.00
#
_symmetry.space_group_name_H-M   'P 1'
#
loop_
_entity.id
_entity.type
_entity.pdbx_description
1 polymer ?
#
loop_
_entity_poly.entity_id
_entity_poly.type
_entity_poly.pdbx_seq_one_letter_code
_entity_poly.pdbx_strand_id
1 'polypeptide(L)'
;TILIRSMGKRKLIKESWANNRDFYYMDSGYVGNYKSKSNPNGWKVWHRIVKNDVQHNEIIDRPDDRWKRLDYPIETRKHGKHILLVTPSEKPCKFYGIDKDTWVNDTITEIKKHTDRPIIVRDKAPRPQRVIKTIFDALINCHALVTYQSVAAIESVLFGVPAFTLAPTAADPVCDKNISLIDTPTVQDKDKIYKWACHLAYGQFHNDEFSNGTAYRILKGTT
;
A
#
# COMPACT_ATOMS: atom_id res chain seq x y z
N THR A 1 0.04 -16.68 -20.54
CA THR A 1 0.20 -15.77 -19.38
C THR A 1 0.90 -14.50 -19.83
N ILE A 2 0.42 -13.33 -19.44
CA ILE A 2 0.97 -12.01 -19.78
C ILE A 2 1.42 -11.27 -18.53
N LEU A 3 2.40 -10.37 -18.66
CA LEU A 3 2.80 -9.44 -17.62
C LEU A 3 2.25 -8.04 -17.94
N ILE A 4 1.41 -7.51 -17.04
CA ILE A 4 0.77 -6.20 -17.19
C ILE A 4 1.43 -5.21 -16.23
N ARG A 5 1.99 -4.14 -16.74
CA ARG A 5 2.63 -3.12 -15.91
C ARG A 5 1.73 -1.90 -15.72
N SER A 6 1.41 -1.61 -14.44
CA SER A 6 0.64 -0.43 -14.02
C SER A 6 -0.86 -0.46 -14.37
N MET A 7 -1.67 0.10 -13.49
CA MET A 7 -3.13 0.31 -13.71
C MET A 7 -3.48 1.15 -14.94
N GLY A 8 -2.51 1.83 -15.56
CA GLY A 8 -2.71 2.52 -16.83
C GLY A 8 -3.17 1.59 -17.96
N LYS A 9 -2.91 0.28 -17.86
CA LYS A 9 -3.37 -0.74 -18.80
C LYS A 9 -4.73 -1.36 -18.39
N ARG A 10 -5.62 -0.52 -17.83
CA ARG A 10 -6.91 -0.93 -17.25
C ARG A 10 -7.78 -1.82 -18.14
N LYS A 11 -7.83 -1.53 -19.43
CA LYS A 11 -8.61 -2.33 -20.40
C LYS A 11 -8.12 -3.78 -20.40
N LEU A 12 -6.82 -3.98 -20.54
CA LEU A 12 -6.21 -5.31 -20.57
C LEU A 12 -6.42 -6.09 -19.27
N ILE A 13 -6.34 -5.41 -18.10
CA ILE A 13 -6.62 -6.04 -16.80
C ILE A 13 -8.07 -6.50 -16.73
N LYS A 14 -9.02 -5.60 -17.05
CA LYS A 14 -10.47 -5.91 -17.02
C LYS A 14 -10.84 -7.00 -18.00
N GLU A 15 -10.27 -6.99 -19.22
CA GLU A 15 -10.46 -8.05 -20.22
C GLU A 15 -9.88 -9.39 -19.75
N SER A 16 -8.74 -9.38 -19.04
CA SER A 16 -8.16 -10.61 -18.50
C SER A 16 -9.05 -11.21 -17.43
N TRP A 17 -9.60 -10.39 -16.51
CA TRP A 17 -10.59 -10.86 -15.53
C TRP A 17 -11.87 -11.41 -16.20
N ALA A 18 -12.45 -10.65 -17.13
CA ALA A 18 -13.69 -11.04 -17.81
C ALA A 18 -13.57 -12.36 -18.60
N ASN A 19 -12.37 -12.68 -19.09
CA ASN A 19 -12.10 -13.88 -19.87
C ASN A 19 -11.35 -14.97 -19.10
N ASN A 20 -11.24 -14.86 -17.77
CA ASN A 20 -10.49 -15.79 -16.93
C ASN A 20 -9.08 -16.07 -17.44
N ARG A 21 -8.42 -15.05 -18.01
CA ARG A 21 -7.06 -15.17 -18.57
C ARG A 21 -6.03 -14.95 -17.47
N ASP A 22 -5.14 -15.89 -17.29
CA ASP A 22 -4.00 -15.75 -16.37
C ASP A 22 -3.09 -14.59 -16.76
N PHE A 23 -2.79 -13.72 -15.79
CA PHE A 23 -1.84 -12.63 -15.94
C PHE A 23 -1.05 -12.39 -14.65
N TYR A 24 0.10 -11.74 -14.79
CA TYR A 24 0.82 -11.13 -13.68
C TYR A 24 0.71 -9.61 -13.79
N TYR A 25 0.39 -8.98 -12.67
CA TYR A 25 0.38 -7.52 -12.56
C TYR A 25 1.65 -7.05 -11.86
N MET A 26 2.34 -6.06 -12.43
CA MET A 26 3.56 -5.48 -11.89
C MET A 26 3.41 -3.98 -11.64
N ASP A 27 3.79 -3.52 -10.44
CA ASP A 27 3.89 -2.10 -10.10
C ASP A 27 5.02 -1.87 -9.10
N SER A 28 5.17 -0.63 -8.59
CA SER A 28 6.13 -0.32 -7.52
C SER A 28 5.92 -1.23 -6.32
N GLY A 29 7.00 -1.68 -5.70
CA GLY A 29 6.97 -2.46 -4.47
C GLY A 29 6.29 -1.72 -3.32
N TYR A 30 5.98 -2.46 -2.28
CA TYR A 30 5.30 -1.97 -1.09
C TYR A 30 6.21 -1.16 -0.19
N VAL A 31 7.44 -1.64 0.01
CA VAL A 31 8.48 -1.02 0.84
C VAL A 31 9.85 -1.00 0.14
N GLY A 32 10.81 -0.26 0.67
CA GLY A 32 12.20 -0.24 0.17
C GLY A 32 12.47 0.71 -1.00
N ASN A 33 11.46 1.43 -1.51
CA ASN A 33 11.61 2.38 -2.63
C ASN A 33 11.81 3.84 -2.19
N TYR A 34 12.10 4.07 -0.91
CA TYR A 34 12.43 5.40 -0.38
C TYR A 34 13.93 5.60 -0.30
N LYS A 35 14.31 6.87 -0.19
CA LYS A 35 15.68 7.25 0.12
C LYS A 35 16.06 6.71 1.50
N SER A 36 17.11 5.91 1.57
CA SER A 36 17.63 5.29 2.78
C SER A 36 19.14 5.07 2.64
N LYS A 37 19.79 4.54 3.66
CA LYS A 37 21.21 4.15 3.56
C LYS A 37 21.44 3.11 2.44
N SER A 38 20.54 2.14 2.31
CA SER A 38 20.61 1.10 1.27
C SER A 38 20.09 1.55 -0.10
N ASN A 39 19.37 2.67 -0.17
CA ASN A 39 18.83 3.25 -1.40
C ASN A 39 18.98 4.78 -1.39
N PRO A 40 20.22 5.32 -1.43
CA PRO A 40 20.50 6.75 -1.21
C PRO A 40 19.85 7.66 -2.26
N ASN A 41 19.53 7.15 -3.43
CA ASN A 41 18.87 7.90 -4.51
C ASN A 41 17.33 7.79 -4.48
N GLY A 42 16.76 6.96 -3.61
CA GLY A 42 15.31 6.71 -3.56
C GLY A 42 14.78 6.09 -4.86
N TRP A 43 15.58 5.28 -5.54
CA TRP A 43 15.21 4.69 -6.82
C TRP A 43 14.18 3.58 -6.61
N LYS A 44 13.32 3.37 -7.60
CA LYS A 44 12.37 2.27 -7.60
C LYS A 44 13.06 0.97 -8.01
N VAL A 45 13.66 0.32 -7.03
CA VAL A 45 14.39 -0.94 -7.20
C VAL A 45 13.54 -2.16 -6.82
N TRP A 46 12.46 -1.95 -6.04
CA TRP A 46 11.52 -3.00 -5.66
C TRP A 46 10.23 -2.89 -6.47
N HIS A 47 9.76 -4.02 -6.96
CA HIS A 47 8.53 -4.14 -7.72
C HIS A 47 7.67 -5.26 -7.15
N ARG A 48 6.37 -4.99 -6.92
CA ARG A 48 5.42 -6.06 -6.59
C ARG A 48 4.97 -6.76 -7.84
N ILE A 49 4.74 -8.07 -7.73
CA ILE A 49 4.09 -8.87 -8.75
C ILE A 49 2.94 -9.65 -8.11
N VAL A 50 1.75 -9.49 -8.66
CA VAL A 50 0.52 -10.15 -8.20
C VAL A 50 -0.01 -11.03 -9.32
N LYS A 51 -0.41 -12.26 -9.02
CA LYS A 51 -1.03 -13.16 -10.00
C LYS A 51 -2.54 -12.95 -10.00
N ASN A 52 -3.11 -12.72 -11.17
CA ASN A 52 -4.55 -12.60 -11.43
C ASN A 52 -5.29 -11.49 -10.66
N ASP A 53 -4.57 -10.60 -9.99
CA ASP A 53 -5.10 -9.43 -9.30
C ASP A 53 -4.12 -8.25 -9.41
N VAL A 54 -4.49 -7.09 -8.85
CA VAL A 54 -3.67 -5.87 -8.79
C VAL A 54 -3.13 -5.60 -7.38
N GLN A 55 -3.57 -6.37 -6.36
CA GLN A 55 -3.18 -6.25 -4.96
C GLN A 55 -3.03 -7.63 -4.30
N HIS A 56 -2.11 -7.73 -3.34
CA HIS A 56 -2.04 -8.85 -2.40
C HIS A 56 -2.96 -8.52 -1.21
N ASN A 57 -4.21 -8.91 -1.26
CA ASN A 57 -5.24 -8.54 -0.28
C ASN A 57 -5.53 -9.63 0.77
N GLU A 58 -4.64 -10.61 0.90
CA GLU A 58 -4.71 -11.71 1.86
C GLU A 58 -3.42 -11.85 2.64
N ILE A 59 -3.40 -12.72 3.65
CA ILE A 59 -2.18 -13.16 4.33
C ILE A 59 -1.97 -14.63 4.00
N ILE A 60 -0.85 -14.92 3.33
CA ILE A 60 -0.34 -16.27 3.16
C ILE A 60 0.85 -16.42 4.11
N ASP A 61 0.90 -17.50 4.87
CA ASP A 61 2.02 -17.77 5.77
C ASP A 61 3.32 -17.97 4.96
N ARG A 62 4.34 -17.19 5.31
CA ARG A 62 5.62 -17.13 4.60
C ARG A 62 6.76 -17.12 5.60
N PRO A 63 7.93 -17.70 5.26
CA PRO A 63 9.16 -17.47 6.03
C PRO A 63 9.47 -15.97 6.15
N ASP A 64 10.20 -15.61 7.19
CA ASP A 64 10.52 -14.22 7.50
C ASP A 64 11.86 -13.73 6.91
N ASP A 65 12.58 -14.61 6.22
CA ASP A 65 13.89 -14.35 5.62
C ASP A 65 13.91 -13.12 4.69
N ARG A 66 12.87 -12.99 3.85
CA ARG A 66 12.75 -11.84 2.95
C ARG A 66 12.42 -10.55 3.67
N TRP A 67 11.60 -10.61 4.73
CA TRP A 67 11.30 -9.44 5.56
C TRP A 67 12.52 -8.99 6.33
N LYS A 68 13.26 -9.91 6.94
CA LYS A 68 14.53 -9.63 7.62
C LYS A 68 15.56 -9.00 6.67
N ARG A 69 15.65 -9.49 5.44
CA ARG A 69 16.54 -8.92 4.41
C ARG A 69 16.15 -7.50 4.00
N LEU A 70 14.86 -7.14 4.01
CA LEU A 70 14.40 -5.77 3.75
C LEU A 70 14.85 -4.77 4.83
N ASP A 71 15.13 -5.26 6.03
CA ASP A 71 15.52 -4.47 7.21
C ASP A 71 14.58 -3.27 7.42
N TYR A 72 13.28 -3.52 7.31
CA TYR A 72 12.25 -2.50 7.43
C TYR A 72 11.53 -2.63 8.78
N PRO A 73 11.45 -1.55 9.60
CA PRO A 73 10.88 -1.63 10.93
C PRO A 73 9.37 -1.82 10.90
N ILE A 74 8.85 -2.50 11.93
CA ILE A 74 7.44 -2.48 12.33
C ILE A 74 7.38 -1.76 13.67
N GLU A 75 6.87 -0.54 13.65
CA GLU A 75 6.80 0.32 14.82
C GLU A 75 5.62 -0.04 15.73
N THR A 76 5.73 0.32 16.99
CA THR A 76 4.61 0.20 17.93
C THR A 76 3.53 1.23 17.64
N ARG A 77 2.29 0.92 18.09
CA ARG A 77 1.15 1.82 17.98
C ARG A 77 1.49 3.23 18.44
N LYS A 78 1.21 4.21 17.60
CA LYS A 78 1.33 5.65 17.88
C LYS A 78 -0.04 6.28 18.08
N HIS A 79 -0.07 7.28 18.93
CA HIS A 79 -1.25 8.09 19.18
C HIS A 79 -0.99 9.51 18.66
N GLY A 80 -1.96 10.07 17.97
CA GLY A 80 -1.83 11.38 17.37
C GLY A 80 -3.09 12.22 17.49
N LYS A 81 -3.05 13.41 16.87
CA LYS A 81 -4.11 14.43 17.02
C LYS A 81 -4.94 14.65 15.77
N HIS A 82 -4.42 14.28 14.59
CA HIS A 82 -5.09 14.57 13.31
C HIS A 82 -5.35 13.31 12.50
N ILE A 83 -6.30 13.39 11.59
CA ILE A 83 -6.55 12.39 10.56
C ILE A 83 -5.80 12.82 9.30
N LEU A 84 -5.05 11.89 8.70
CA LEU A 84 -4.39 12.12 7.42
C LEU A 84 -5.20 11.49 6.29
N LEU A 85 -5.85 12.31 5.47
CA LEU A 85 -6.56 11.86 4.27
C LEU A 85 -5.63 11.89 3.06
N VAL A 86 -5.22 10.71 2.59
CA VAL A 86 -4.36 10.56 1.39
C VAL A 86 -5.23 10.35 0.17
N THR A 87 -5.19 11.32 -0.75
CA THR A 87 -6.06 11.31 -1.92
C THR A 87 -5.66 10.25 -2.95
N PRO A 88 -6.60 9.68 -3.71
CA PRO A 88 -6.30 8.78 -4.80
C PRO A 88 -5.56 9.53 -5.93
N SER A 89 -4.64 8.85 -6.60
CA SER A 89 -3.99 9.41 -7.78
C SER A 89 -4.82 9.13 -9.04
N GLU A 90 -4.52 9.85 -10.12
CA GLU A 90 -5.27 9.78 -11.39
C GLU A 90 -5.49 8.35 -11.94
N LYS A 91 -4.47 7.48 -11.82
CA LYS A 91 -4.58 6.10 -12.36
C LYS A 91 -5.62 5.24 -11.65
N PRO A 92 -5.66 5.15 -10.29
CA PRO A 92 -6.77 4.55 -9.57
C PRO A 92 -8.11 5.20 -9.88
N CYS A 93 -8.20 6.53 -9.92
CA CYS A 93 -9.45 7.20 -10.27
C CYS A 93 -9.99 6.74 -11.62
N LYS A 94 -9.17 6.72 -12.66
CA LYS A 94 -9.54 6.22 -13.99
C LYS A 94 -9.84 4.71 -14.01
N PHE A 95 -9.17 3.93 -13.18
CA PHE A 95 -9.36 2.48 -13.13
C PHE A 95 -10.72 2.11 -12.50
N TYR A 96 -11.06 2.76 -11.39
CA TYR A 96 -12.29 2.51 -10.63
C TYR A 96 -13.46 3.38 -11.05
N GLY A 97 -13.25 4.38 -11.92
CA GLY A 97 -14.31 5.27 -12.39
C GLY A 97 -14.81 6.25 -11.32
N ILE A 98 -13.91 6.72 -10.44
CA ILE A 98 -14.24 7.69 -9.39
C ILE A 98 -13.73 9.09 -9.75
N ASP A 99 -14.49 10.10 -9.37
CA ASP A 99 -14.05 11.49 -9.35
C ASP A 99 -13.28 11.77 -8.06
N LYS A 100 -12.09 12.33 -8.17
CA LYS A 100 -11.20 12.58 -7.03
C LYS A 100 -11.78 13.58 -6.04
N ASP A 101 -12.30 14.71 -6.54
CA ASP A 101 -12.72 15.81 -5.69
C ASP A 101 -14.02 15.45 -4.97
N THR A 102 -14.94 14.81 -5.66
CA THR A 102 -16.15 14.23 -5.05
C THR A 102 -15.78 13.24 -3.96
N TRP A 103 -14.89 12.29 -4.25
CA TRP A 103 -14.46 11.30 -3.25
C TRP A 103 -13.82 11.94 -2.01
N VAL A 104 -12.98 12.96 -2.20
CA VAL A 104 -12.34 13.68 -1.09
C VAL A 104 -13.39 14.37 -0.22
N ASN A 105 -14.34 15.11 -0.84
CA ASN A 105 -15.39 15.84 -0.13
C ASN A 105 -16.32 14.90 0.64
N ASP A 106 -16.74 13.80 0.02
CA ASP A 106 -17.61 12.79 0.63
C ASP A 106 -16.90 12.12 1.81
N THR A 107 -15.62 11.78 1.65
CA THR A 107 -14.82 11.16 2.70
C THR A 107 -14.60 12.11 3.88
N ILE A 108 -14.31 13.39 3.63
CA ILE A 108 -14.21 14.41 4.70
C ILE A 108 -15.53 14.56 5.44
N THR A 109 -16.64 14.60 4.71
CA THR A 109 -17.99 14.69 5.29
C THR A 109 -18.28 13.48 6.17
N GLU A 110 -17.92 12.28 5.71
CA GLU A 110 -18.11 11.07 6.50
C GLU A 110 -17.22 11.04 7.75
N ILE A 111 -15.94 11.36 7.64
CA ILE A 111 -15.03 11.42 8.79
C ILE A 111 -15.55 12.37 9.88
N LYS A 112 -16.04 13.56 9.50
CA LYS A 112 -16.55 14.58 10.42
C LYS A 112 -17.80 14.17 11.21
N LYS A 113 -18.50 13.12 10.79
CA LYS A 113 -19.61 12.55 11.58
C LYS A 113 -19.13 11.78 12.81
N HIS A 114 -17.86 11.37 12.84
CA HIS A 114 -17.33 10.41 13.80
C HIS A 114 -16.15 10.94 14.63
N THR A 115 -15.59 12.11 14.29
CA THR A 115 -14.49 12.71 15.05
C THR A 115 -14.38 14.21 14.80
N ASP A 116 -13.97 14.95 15.85
CA ASP A 116 -13.65 16.39 15.78
C ASP A 116 -12.16 16.63 15.46
N ARG A 117 -11.37 15.60 15.22
CA ARG A 117 -9.94 15.72 14.93
C ARG A 117 -9.73 16.51 13.64
N PRO A 118 -8.69 17.39 13.59
CA PRO A 118 -8.32 18.06 12.34
C PRO A 118 -8.02 17.04 11.23
N ILE A 119 -8.51 17.33 10.02
CA ILE A 119 -8.24 16.51 8.84
C ILE A 119 -7.18 17.22 7.99
N ILE A 120 -6.06 16.56 7.76
CA ILE A 120 -5.01 17.02 6.86
C ILE A 120 -5.14 16.25 5.54
N VAL A 121 -5.44 16.95 4.46
CA VAL A 121 -5.52 16.37 3.12
C VAL A 121 -4.15 16.38 2.48
N ARG A 122 -3.70 15.22 2.01
CA ARG A 122 -2.41 15.04 1.36
C ARG A 122 -2.56 14.48 -0.04
N ASP A 123 -2.18 15.28 -1.01
CA ASP A 123 -2.01 14.83 -2.40
C ASP A 123 -0.66 14.15 -2.63
N LYS A 124 -0.62 13.30 -3.64
CA LYS A 124 0.62 12.70 -4.09
C LYS A 124 1.48 13.78 -4.75
N ALA A 125 2.53 14.21 -4.06
CA ALA A 125 3.46 15.21 -4.57
C ALA A 125 4.08 14.81 -5.92
N PRO A 126 4.42 15.77 -6.79
CA PRO A 126 5.25 15.53 -7.97
C PRO A 126 6.57 14.83 -7.63
N ARG A 127 7.13 14.06 -8.56
CA ARG A 127 8.31 13.21 -8.30
C ARG A 127 9.49 13.90 -7.62
N PRO A 128 9.92 15.11 -8.05
CA PRO A 128 11.05 15.79 -7.41
C PRO A 128 10.78 16.12 -5.93
N GLN A 129 9.54 16.46 -5.58
CA GLN A 129 9.16 16.88 -4.23
C GLN A 129 8.94 15.71 -3.26
N ARG A 130 8.78 14.47 -3.76
CA ARG A 130 8.59 13.27 -2.91
C ARG A 130 9.81 12.91 -2.08
N VAL A 131 10.98 13.35 -2.50
CA VAL A 131 12.25 13.13 -1.80
C VAL A 131 12.38 14.05 -0.60
N ILE A 132 11.70 15.21 -0.63
CA ILE A 132 11.81 16.27 0.40
C ILE A 132 10.76 16.06 1.51
N LYS A 133 9.54 15.65 1.16
CA LYS A 133 8.44 15.40 2.12
C LYS A 133 7.91 13.98 1.94
N THR A 134 8.37 13.08 2.77
CA THR A 134 7.93 11.68 2.80
C THR A 134 6.53 11.55 3.39
N ILE A 135 5.93 10.38 3.27
CA ILE A 135 4.68 10.07 3.98
C ILE A 135 4.91 10.07 5.49
N PHE A 136 6.09 9.65 5.94
CA PHE A 136 6.43 9.56 7.36
C PHE A 136 6.39 10.92 8.07
N ASP A 137 6.77 12.00 7.39
CA ASP A 137 6.65 13.37 7.94
C ASP A 137 5.19 13.72 8.23
N ALA A 138 4.26 13.27 7.40
CA ALA A 138 2.84 13.50 7.59
C ALA A 138 2.19 12.55 8.62
N LEU A 139 2.85 11.41 8.90
CA LEU A 139 2.40 10.45 9.91
C LEU A 139 2.83 10.84 11.34
N ILE A 140 3.73 11.83 11.51
CA ILE A 140 4.07 12.36 12.82
C ILE A 140 2.81 13.00 13.44
N ASN A 141 2.47 12.62 14.68
CA ASN A 141 1.24 13.03 15.36
C ASN A 141 -0.07 12.65 14.64
N CYS A 142 -0.04 11.75 13.67
CA CYS A 142 -1.23 11.24 13.01
C CYS A 142 -1.95 10.22 13.92
N HIS A 143 -3.26 10.38 14.07
CA HIS A 143 -4.12 9.45 14.81
C HIS A 143 -4.49 8.25 13.95
N ALA A 144 -4.92 8.52 12.72
CA ALA A 144 -5.25 7.52 11.71
C ALA A 144 -5.06 8.08 10.29
N LEU A 145 -4.71 7.20 9.36
CA LEU A 145 -4.64 7.51 7.93
C LEU A 145 -5.90 6.97 7.24
N VAL A 146 -6.50 7.75 6.37
CA VAL A 146 -7.60 7.32 5.49
C VAL A 146 -7.14 7.45 4.05
N THR A 147 -7.40 6.43 3.24
CA THR A 147 -7.10 6.47 1.81
C THR A 147 -8.05 5.60 1.00
N TYR A 148 -8.18 5.88 -0.29
CA TYR A 148 -8.92 5.00 -1.19
C TYR A 148 -8.18 3.66 -1.34
N GLN A 149 -6.94 3.68 -1.88
CA GLN A 149 -6.20 2.47 -2.26
C GLN A 149 -4.67 2.68 -2.25
N SER A 150 -4.16 3.63 -1.49
CA SER A 150 -2.75 3.96 -1.57
C SER A 150 -1.86 2.98 -0.79
N VAL A 151 -0.64 2.77 -1.30
CA VAL A 151 0.46 2.12 -0.55
C VAL A 151 0.75 2.85 0.77
N ALA A 152 0.37 4.12 0.90
CA ALA A 152 0.46 4.88 2.14
C ALA A 152 -0.21 4.18 3.34
N ALA A 153 -1.24 3.34 3.12
CA ALA A 153 -1.84 2.53 4.18
C ALA A 153 -0.85 1.48 4.73
N ILE A 154 -0.07 0.85 3.86
CA ILE A 154 0.98 -0.11 4.26
C ILE A 154 2.04 0.61 5.09
N GLU A 155 2.53 1.75 4.61
CA GLU A 155 3.53 2.57 5.29
C GLU A 155 3.03 3.07 6.63
N SER A 156 1.74 3.45 6.71
CA SER A 156 1.08 3.89 7.94
C SER A 156 1.06 2.80 9.00
N VAL A 157 0.60 1.59 8.64
CA VAL A 157 0.55 0.44 9.56
C VAL A 157 1.94 0.08 10.05
N LEU A 158 2.93 -0.01 9.17
CA LEU A 158 4.31 -0.30 9.53
C LEU A 158 4.93 0.79 10.42
N PHE A 159 4.51 2.03 10.27
CA PHE A 159 4.91 3.17 11.11
C PHE A 159 4.16 3.23 12.44
N GLY A 160 3.24 2.31 12.71
CA GLY A 160 2.45 2.23 13.94
C GLY A 160 1.23 3.17 13.96
N VAL A 161 0.80 3.70 12.82
CA VAL A 161 -0.42 4.51 12.69
C VAL A 161 -1.50 3.68 12.01
N PRO A 162 -2.70 3.51 12.62
CA PRO A 162 -3.81 2.79 11.99
C PRO A 162 -4.19 3.38 10.64
N ALA A 163 -4.66 2.52 9.73
CA ALA A 163 -5.13 2.98 8.45
C ALA A 163 -6.53 2.45 8.12
N PHE A 164 -7.26 3.26 7.36
CA PHE A 164 -8.57 2.96 6.79
C PHE A 164 -8.46 2.94 5.28
N THR A 165 -8.93 1.84 4.67
CA THR A 165 -8.86 1.65 3.21
C THR A 165 -10.26 1.49 2.65
N LEU A 166 -10.64 2.35 1.69
CA LEU A 166 -12.01 2.41 1.15
C LEU A 166 -12.17 1.67 -0.19
N ALA A 167 -11.10 1.01 -0.66
CA ALA A 167 -11.10 0.12 -1.81
C ALA A 167 -10.04 -0.97 -1.61
N PRO A 168 -10.07 -2.08 -2.37
CA PRO A 168 -9.15 -3.19 -2.22
C PRO A 168 -7.68 -2.77 -2.30
N THR A 169 -6.89 -3.16 -1.28
CA THR A 169 -5.47 -2.87 -1.17
C THR A 169 -4.73 -3.98 -0.42
N ALA A 170 -3.43 -4.04 -0.59
CA ALA A 170 -2.60 -5.00 0.12
C ALA A 170 -2.54 -4.78 1.66
N ALA A 171 -3.06 -3.65 2.16
CA ALA A 171 -3.20 -3.39 3.58
C ALA A 171 -4.53 -3.87 4.18
N ASP A 172 -5.49 -4.33 3.37
CA ASP A 172 -6.82 -4.76 3.82
C ASP A 172 -6.82 -5.71 5.02
N PRO A 173 -5.91 -6.71 5.09
CA PRO A 173 -5.90 -7.64 6.21
C PRO A 173 -5.60 -7.00 7.58
N VAL A 174 -4.98 -5.82 7.60
CA VAL A 174 -4.51 -5.12 8.80
C VAL A 174 -5.06 -3.69 8.92
N CYS A 175 -6.05 -3.33 8.12
CA CYS A 175 -6.71 -2.03 8.11
C CYS A 175 -8.19 -2.13 8.41
N ASP A 176 -8.77 -1.04 8.92
CA ASP A 176 -10.21 -0.89 9.01
C ASP A 176 -10.80 -0.41 7.67
N LYS A 177 -12.07 -0.73 7.43
CA LYS A 177 -12.85 -0.24 6.28
C LYS A 177 -14.01 0.66 6.69
N ASN A 178 -14.43 0.57 7.95
CA ASN A 178 -15.54 1.32 8.51
C ASN A 178 -15.05 2.62 9.17
N ILE A 179 -15.31 3.76 8.55
CA ILE A 179 -14.90 5.08 9.05
C ILE A 179 -15.52 5.41 10.41
N SER A 180 -16.63 4.79 10.80
CA SER A 180 -17.22 5.03 12.13
C SER A 180 -16.28 4.66 13.29
N LEU A 181 -15.26 3.85 13.03
CA LEU A 181 -14.23 3.49 14.01
C LEU A 181 -13.05 4.46 14.04
N ILE A 182 -13.11 5.60 13.33
CA ILE A 182 -11.96 6.48 13.13
C ILE A 182 -11.36 7.03 14.43
N ASP A 183 -12.17 7.22 15.46
CA ASP A 183 -11.73 7.72 16.79
C ASP A 183 -11.16 6.58 17.67
N THR A 184 -11.62 5.36 17.45
CA THR A 184 -11.20 4.15 18.15
C THR A 184 -10.80 3.04 17.17
N PRO A 185 -9.75 3.26 16.35
CA PRO A 185 -9.34 2.31 15.34
C PRO A 185 -8.96 0.96 15.94
N THR A 186 -9.25 -0.12 15.22
CA THR A 186 -8.91 -1.47 15.64
C THR A 186 -7.40 -1.61 15.87
N VAL A 187 -7.04 -2.11 17.03
CA VAL A 187 -5.65 -2.46 17.35
C VAL A 187 -5.35 -3.82 16.74
N GLN A 188 -4.52 -3.84 15.73
CA GLN A 188 -4.10 -5.08 15.10
C GLN A 188 -3.06 -5.78 15.94
N ASP A 189 -3.13 -7.12 15.97
CA ASP A 189 -2.15 -7.97 16.63
C ASP A 189 -0.77 -7.81 15.93
N LYS A 190 0.31 -7.75 16.72
CA LYS A 190 1.68 -7.63 16.21
C LYS A 190 2.10 -8.84 15.38
N ASP A 191 1.72 -10.04 15.79
CA ASP A 191 2.03 -11.27 15.05
C ASP A 191 1.31 -11.30 13.71
N LYS A 192 0.06 -10.81 13.67
CA LYS A 192 -0.68 -10.64 12.42
C LYS A 192 0.00 -9.64 11.49
N ILE A 193 0.42 -8.49 12.01
CA ILE A 193 1.15 -7.48 11.22
C ILE A 193 2.47 -8.08 10.70
N TYR A 194 3.18 -8.83 11.53
CA TYR A 194 4.43 -9.46 11.13
C TYR A 194 4.24 -10.50 10.01
N LYS A 195 3.28 -11.40 10.14
CA LYS A 195 2.92 -12.38 9.10
C LYS A 195 2.51 -11.70 7.79
N TRP A 196 1.70 -10.65 7.90
CA TRP A 196 1.33 -9.84 6.73
C TRP A 196 2.53 -9.19 6.07
N ALA A 197 3.46 -8.62 6.83
CA ALA A 197 4.69 -8.02 6.31
C ALA A 197 5.58 -9.07 5.61
N CYS A 198 5.70 -10.28 6.17
CA CYS A 198 6.39 -11.41 5.53
C CYS A 198 5.72 -11.78 4.19
N HIS A 199 4.39 -11.84 4.14
CA HIS A 199 3.67 -12.10 2.89
C HIS A 199 3.94 -11.02 1.84
N LEU A 200 3.90 -9.73 2.22
CA LEU A 200 4.22 -8.64 1.30
C LEU A 200 5.66 -8.70 0.77
N ALA A 201 6.62 -9.13 1.61
CA ALA A 201 8.01 -9.31 1.20
C ALA A 201 8.18 -10.40 0.13
N TYR A 202 7.34 -11.44 0.17
CA TYR A 202 7.28 -12.47 -0.88
C TYR A 202 6.49 -12.02 -2.12
N GLY A 203 5.69 -10.96 -2.02
CA GLY A 203 4.96 -10.36 -3.12
C GLY A 203 5.73 -9.27 -3.88
N GLN A 204 6.94 -8.90 -3.44
CA GLN A 204 7.78 -7.90 -4.10
C GLN A 204 9.21 -8.41 -4.34
N PHE A 205 9.84 -7.88 -5.40
CA PHE A 205 11.13 -8.35 -5.88
C PHE A 205 12.05 -7.17 -6.20
N HIS A 206 13.33 -7.32 -5.83
CA HIS A 206 14.38 -6.39 -6.23
C HIS A 206 14.76 -6.60 -7.70
N ASN A 207 15.29 -5.57 -8.35
CA ASN A 207 15.72 -5.65 -9.76
C ASN A 207 16.65 -6.85 -10.03
N ASP A 208 17.59 -7.13 -9.12
CA ASP A 208 18.53 -8.25 -9.25
C ASP A 208 17.83 -9.62 -9.23
N GLU A 209 16.69 -9.72 -8.55
CA GLU A 209 15.91 -10.97 -8.47
C GLU A 209 15.20 -11.32 -9.79
N PHE A 210 14.98 -10.33 -10.65
CA PHE A 210 14.56 -10.58 -12.03
C PHE A 210 15.71 -11.11 -12.88
N SER A 211 16.90 -10.51 -12.73
CA SER A 211 18.08 -10.87 -13.53
C SER A 211 18.60 -12.26 -13.20
N ASN A 212 18.56 -12.68 -11.93
CA ASN A 212 19.07 -13.99 -11.47
C ASN A 212 18.00 -15.11 -11.41
N GLY A 213 16.77 -14.81 -11.83
CA GLY A 213 15.67 -15.77 -11.89
C GLY A 213 14.97 -16.07 -10.55
N THR A 214 15.37 -15.45 -9.44
CA THR A 214 14.74 -15.67 -8.12
C THR A 214 13.26 -15.32 -8.13
N ALA A 215 12.89 -14.18 -8.74
CA ALA A 215 11.49 -13.78 -8.87
C ALA A 215 10.66 -14.84 -9.59
N TYR A 216 11.19 -15.42 -10.66
CA TYR A 216 10.51 -16.48 -11.42
C TYR A 216 10.28 -17.73 -10.57
N ARG A 217 11.31 -18.22 -9.85
CA ARG A 217 11.20 -19.41 -8.99
C ARG A 217 10.14 -19.22 -7.91
N ILE A 218 10.17 -18.11 -7.19
CA ILE A 218 9.19 -17.81 -6.14
C ILE A 218 7.77 -17.75 -6.72
N LEU A 219 7.56 -17.06 -7.84
CA LEU A 219 6.24 -16.93 -8.46
C LEU A 219 5.70 -18.27 -9.00
N LYS A 220 6.57 -19.21 -9.33
CA LYS A 220 6.20 -20.56 -9.78
C LYS A 220 6.09 -21.57 -8.64
N GLY A 221 6.50 -21.21 -7.43
CA GLY A 221 6.52 -22.15 -6.29
C GLY A 221 7.58 -23.25 -6.44
N THR A 222 8.69 -22.95 -7.10
CA THR A 222 9.81 -23.88 -7.36
C THR A 222 11.04 -23.57 -6.48
N THR A 223 10.82 -22.95 -5.32
CA THR A 223 11.85 -22.69 -4.28
C THR A 223 11.84 -23.77 -3.23
#